data_cc4bc46e7da732e19257e1f406c9aa7f
#
_entry.id   cc4bc46e7da732e19257e1f406c9aa7f
#
_cell.length_a   1.000
_cell.length_b   1.000
_cell.length_c   1.000
_cell.angle_alpha   90.00
_cell.angle_beta   90.00
_cell.angle_gamma   90.00
#
_symmetry.space_group_name_H-M   'P 1'
#
loop_
_entity.id
_entity.type
_entity.pdbx_description
1 polymer ?
#
loop_
_entity_poly.entity_id
_entity_poly.type
_entity_poly.pdbx_seq_one_letter_code
_entity_poly.pdbx_strand_id
1 'polypeptide(L)'
;MTTGTESERERNKRRYQRALFDRVASTVRTRHICSGMRFIDCGNGRATGSTLLTVFMHDGEGRGLAVPAVVGEDTDEFVRTDAGWQFASRTFETLFA
;
A
#
# COMPACT_ATOMS: atom_id res chain seq x y z
N MET A 1 -11.13 -25.48 18.59
CA MET A 1 -10.86 -24.08 18.57
C MET A 1 -10.12 -23.70 17.32
N THR A 2 -10.69 -22.95 16.61
CA THR A 2 -9.96 -22.36 15.54
C THR A 2 -9.17 -21.22 16.08
N THR A 3 -7.94 -21.37 16.11
CA THR A 3 -7.16 -20.21 15.95
C THR A 3 -7.62 -19.60 14.65
N GLY A 4 -8.53 -18.71 14.73
CA GLY A 4 -8.92 -18.01 13.54
C GLY A 4 -7.69 -17.50 12.84
N THR A 5 -7.58 -17.79 11.58
CA THR A 5 -6.62 -17.10 10.73
C THR A 5 -6.96 -15.63 10.79
N GLU A 6 -6.01 -14.85 11.22
CA GLU A 6 -6.14 -13.41 11.17
C GLU A 6 -6.55 -12.98 9.76
N SER A 7 -7.55 -12.14 9.65
CA SER A 7 -7.96 -11.63 8.35
C SER A 7 -6.83 -10.82 7.72
N GLU A 8 -6.86 -10.74 6.40
CA GLU A 8 -5.90 -9.92 5.66
C GLU A 8 -5.97 -8.45 6.11
N ARG A 9 -7.19 -7.96 6.35
CA ARG A 9 -7.40 -6.59 6.83
C ARG A 9 -6.72 -6.35 8.17
N GLU A 10 -6.87 -7.25 9.11
CA GLU A 10 -6.25 -7.14 10.43
C GLU A 10 -4.74 -7.25 10.35
N ARG A 11 -4.25 -8.14 9.49
CA ARG A 11 -2.82 -8.29 9.24
C ARG A 11 -2.21 -7.02 8.67
N ASN A 12 -2.89 -6.39 7.71
CA ASN A 12 -2.44 -5.13 7.13
C ASN A 12 -2.47 -4.01 8.15
N LYS A 13 -3.51 -3.94 8.96
CA LYS A 13 -3.61 -2.97 10.05
C LYS A 13 -2.46 -3.11 11.03
N ARG A 14 -2.13 -4.35 11.41
CA ARG A 14 -1.03 -4.62 12.33
C ARG A 14 0.31 -4.23 11.73
N ARG A 15 0.55 -4.52 10.46
CA ARG A 15 1.76 -4.08 9.76
C ARG A 15 1.89 -2.56 9.74
N TYR A 16 0.80 -1.88 9.45
CA TYR A 16 0.78 -0.43 9.44
C TYR A 16 1.10 0.14 10.80
N GLN A 17 0.50 -0.39 11.86
CA GLN A 17 0.74 0.05 13.22
C GLN A 17 2.19 -0.19 13.64
N ARG A 18 2.76 -1.31 13.26
CA ARG A 18 4.16 -1.63 13.54
C ARG A 18 5.11 -0.69 12.80
N ALA A 19 4.84 -0.45 11.53
CA ALA A 19 5.64 0.47 10.73
C ALA A 19 5.58 1.89 11.31
N LEU A 20 4.43 2.32 11.78
CA LEU A 20 4.27 3.61 12.43
C LEU A 20 5.05 3.68 13.74
N PHE A 21 4.98 2.62 14.54
CA PHE A 21 5.75 2.52 15.79
C PHE A 21 7.26 2.59 15.51
N ASP A 22 7.74 1.79 14.58
CA ASP A 22 9.16 1.78 14.22
C ASP A 22 9.62 3.15 13.74
N ARG A 23 8.80 3.84 12.98
CA ARG A 23 9.11 5.17 12.49
C ARG A 23 9.19 6.19 13.60
N VAL A 24 8.34 6.07 14.62
CA VAL A 24 8.37 6.97 15.78
C VAL A 24 9.57 6.67 16.68
N ALA A 25 9.89 5.38 16.85
CA ALA A 25 10.96 4.93 17.73
C ALA A 25 12.35 5.04 17.11
N SER A 26 12.45 5.19 15.80
CA SER A 26 13.73 5.25 15.08
C SER A 26 13.86 6.54 14.28
N THR A 27 15.06 6.76 13.75
CA THR A 27 15.35 7.90 12.88
C THR A 27 14.96 7.64 11.43
N VAL A 28 14.47 6.45 11.10
CA VAL A 28 14.10 6.09 9.74
C VAL A 28 12.97 6.98 9.24
N ARG A 29 13.15 7.48 8.04
CA ARG A 29 12.14 8.27 7.32
C ARG A 29 11.71 7.51 6.08
N THR A 30 10.41 7.51 5.83
CA THR A 30 9.87 6.90 4.62
C THR A 30 9.00 7.90 3.87
N ARG A 31 9.01 7.80 2.55
CA ARG A 31 8.11 8.56 1.69
C ARG A 31 7.59 7.64 0.60
N HIS A 32 6.29 7.68 0.39
CA HIS A 32 5.60 6.93 -0.63
C HIS A 32 5.14 7.89 -1.71
N ILE A 33 5.52 7.61 -2.95
CA ILE A 33 5.07 8.37 -4.10
C ILE A 33 4.22 7.46 -4.96
N CYS A 34 2.97 7.85 -5.16
CA CYS A 34 2.04 7.15 -6.04
C CYS A 34 1.99 7.89 -7.36
N SER A 35 2.06 7.16 -8.46
CA SER A 35 2.05 7.74 -9.79
C SER A 35 1.43 6.78 -10.80
N GLY A 36 1.19 7.28 -12.02
CA GLY A 36 0.72 6.43 -13.11
C GLY A 36 -0.60 5.75 -12.83
N MET A 37 -1.50 6.44 -12.11
CA MET A 37 -2.79 5.85 -11.77
C MET A 37 -3.63 5.62 -13.02
N ARG A 38 -4.18 4.41 -13.11
CA ARG A 38 -5.15 4.02 -14.14
C ARG A 38 -6.40 3.52 -13.45
N PHE A 39 -7.53 3.88 -14.03
CA PHE A 39 -8.82 3.46 -13.51
C PHE A 39 -9.71 3.07 -14.68
N ILE A 40 -10.29 1.87 -14.61
CA ILE A 40 -11.16 1.34 -15.65
C ILE A 40 -12.49 0.96 -15.01
N ASP A 41 -13.56 1.63 -15.44
CA ASP A 41 -14.90 1.25 -15.05
C ASP A 41 -15.31 0.05 -15.89
N CYS A 42 -15.57 -1.08 -15.23
CA CYS A 42 -15.92 -2.33 -15.88
C CYS A 42 -17.43 -2.50 -16.05
N GLY A 43 -18.23 -1.56 -15.56
CA GLY A 43 -19.69 -1.68 -15.54
C GLY A 43 -20.16 -2.58 -14.41
N ASN A 44 -21.50 -2.63 -14.22
CA ASN A 44 -22.13 -3.44 -13.17
C ASN A 44 -21.63 -3.12 -11.76
N GLY A 45 -21.24 -1.87 -11.51
CA GLY A 45 -20.77 -1.46 -10.21
C GLY A 45 -19.38 -1.98 -9.86
N ARG A 46 -18.56 -2.31 -10.86
CA ARG A 46 -17.19 -2.79 -10.66
C ARG A 46 -16.20 -1.96 -11.45
N ALA A 47 -15.03 -1.80 -10.89
CA ALA A 47 -13.93 -1.10 -11.53
C ALA A 47 -12.60 -1.73 -11.11
N THR A 48 -11.58 -1.51 -11.93
CA THR A 48 -10.22 -1.88 -11.60
C THR A 48 -9.32 -0.66 -11.66
N GLY A 49 -8.27 -0.68 -10.87
CA GLY A 49 -7.29 0.39 -10.88
C GLY A 49 -5.89 -0.15 -10.70
N SER A 50 -4.92 0.60 -11.15
CA SER A 50 -3.52 0.31 -10.90
C SER A 50 -2.77 1.59 -10.59
N THR A 51 -1.75 1.48 -9.74
CA THR A 51 -0.94 2.62 -9.32
C THR A 51 0.48 2.15 -9.12
N LEU A 52 1.43 2.90 -9.66
CA LEU A 52 2.84 2.68 -9.35
C LEU A 52 3.15 3.30 -8.00
N LEU A 53 3.87 2.55 -7.19
CA LEU A 53 4.30 2.99 -5.86
C LEU A 53 5.82 2.96 -5.79
N THR A 54 6.39 4.11 -5.43
CA THR A 54 7.81 4.24 -5.17
C THR A 54 8.01 4.60 -3.71
N VAL A 55 8.79 3.80 -3.01
CA VAL A 55 9.07 4.00 -1.58
C VAL A 55 10.52 4.40 -1.40
N PHE A 56 10.72 5.53 -0.75
CA PHE A 56 12.04 5.99 -0.35
C PHE A 56 12.19 5.78 1.15
N MET A 57 13.33 5.27 1.55
CA MET A 57 13.67 5.09 2.96
C MET A 57 15.02 5.73 3.23
N HIS A 58 15.12 6.42 4.36
CA HIS A 58 16.34 7.06 4.80
C HIS A 58 16.50 6.85 6.31
N ASP A 59 17.71 6.66 6.77
CA ASP A 59 17.98 6.44 8.18
C ASP A 59 17.76 7.68 9.05
N GLY A 60 17.61 8.84 8.42
CA GLY A 60 17.37 10.09 9.13
C GLY A 60 18.63 10.77 9.61
N GLU A 61 19.78 10.19 9.36
CA GLU A 61 21.08 10.74 9.75
C GLU A 61 21.85 11.23 8.54
N GLY A 62 22.24 12.49 8.58
CA GLY A 62 23.01 13.09 7.51
C GLY A 62 22.24 13.21 6.20
N ARG A 63 22.99 13.30 5.11
CA ARG A 63 22.47 13.39 3.76
C ARG A 63 22.66 12.06 3.04
N GLY A 64 21.58 11.38 2.75
CA GLY A 64 21.60 10.18 1.96
C GLY A 64 21.28 10.46 0.50
N LEU A 65 21.50 9.46 -0.33
CA LEU A 65 21.07 9.47 -1.71
C LEU A 65 19.55 9.26 -1.77
N ALA A 66 18.89 9.97 -2.68
CA ALA A 66 17.46 9.77 -2.93
C ALA A 66 17.27 8.59 -3.89
N VAL A 67 17.46 7.39 -3.36
CA VAL A 67 17.35 6.15 -4.13
C VAL A 67 16.11 5.41 -3.64
N PRO A 68 15.24 4.93 -4.56
CA PRO A 68 14.10 4.13 -4.15
C PRO A 68 14.52 2.86 -3.44
N ALA A 69 13.89 2.56 -2.32
CA ALA A 69 14.07 1.30 -1.62
C ALA A 69 13.21 0.20 -2.23
N VAL A 70 12.01 0.56 -2.68
CA VAL A 70 11.05 -0.36 -3.28
C VAL A 70 10.34 0.36 -4.40
N VAL A 71 10.15 -0.33 -5.52
CA VAL A 71 9.24 0.09 -6.58
C VAL A 71 8.27 -1.05 -6.81
N GLY A 72 6.99 -0.75 -6.77
CA GLY A 72 5.96 -1.75 -6.91
C GLY A 72 4.73 -1.22 -7.63
N GLU A 73 3.76 -2.07 -7.76
CA GLU A 73 2.50 -1.74 -8.39
C GLU A 73 1.35 -2.27 -7.53
N ASP A 74 0.41 -1.39 -7.24
CA ASP A 74 -0.87 -1.77 -6.66
C ASP A 74 -1.85 -2.06 -7.79
N THR A 75 -2.53 -3.19 -7.68
CA THR A 75 -3.67 -3.51 -8.53
C THR A 75 -4.88 -3.64 -7.62
N ASP A 76 -5.90 -2.85 -7.90
CA ASP A 76 -7.05 -2.73 -7.04
C ASP A 76 -8.31 -3.13 -7.78
N GLU A 77 -9.21 -3.80 -7.08
CA GLU A 77 -10.57 -4.00 -7.53
C GLU A 77 -11.50 -3.20 -6.64
N PHE A 78 -12.46 -2.55 -7.27
CA PHE A 78 -13.43 -1.71 -6.58
C PHE A 78 -14.82 -2.24 -6.81
N VAL A 79 -15.68 -2.05 -5.85
CA VAL A 79 -17.10 -2.35 -5.94
C VAL A 79 -17.89 -1.12 -5.50
N ARG A 80 -18.94 -0.83 -6.24
CA ARG A 80 -19.85 0.23 -5.89
C ARG A 80 -20.90 -0.28 -4.91
N THR A 81 -21.05 0.42 -3.81
CA THR A 81 -22.03 0.14 -2.78
C THR A 81 -22.92 1.35 -2.57
N ASP A 82 -23.92 1.25 -1.73
CA ASP A 82 -24.77 2.39 -1.35
C ASP A 82 -23.97 3.52 -0.70
N ALA A 83 -22.82 3.17 -0.11
CA ALA A 83 -21.93 4.15 0.52
C ALA A 83 -20.88 4.71 -0.47
N GLY A 84 -20.95 4.34 -1.74
CA GLY A 84 -20.00 4.75 -2.77
C GLY A 84 -19.04 3.64 -3.15
N TRP A 85 -17.95 4.00 -3.82
CA TRP A 85 -16.94 3.03 -4.24
C TRP A 85 -16.11 2.58 -3.04
N GLN A 86 -15.88 1.29 -2.97
CA GLN A 86 -15.04 0.68 -1.92
C GLN A 86 -14.07 -0.30 -2.55
N PHE A 87 -12.95 -0.53 -1.87
CA PHE A 87 -12.01 -1.57 -2.28
C PHE A 87 -12.62 -2.94 -2.07
N ALA A 88 -12.68 -3.75 -3.12
CA ALA A 88 -13.02 -5.16 -3.02
C ALA A 88 -11.76 -6.00 -2.78
N SER A 89 -10.66 -5.63 -3.44
CA SER A 89 -9.36 -6.25 -3.21
C SER A 89 -8.24 -5.27 -3.53
N ARG A 90 -7.10 -5.48 -2.89
CA ARG A 90 -5.86 -4.75 -3.19
C ARG A 90 -4.72 -5.74 -3.24
N THR A 91 -3.96 -5.69 -4.30
CA THR A 91 -2.79 -6.55 -4.48
C THR A 91 -1.59 -5.68 -4.78
N PHE A 92 -0.55 -5.85 -3.98
CA PHE A 92 0.72 -5.15 -4.20
C PHE A 92 1.74 -6.14 -4.72
N GLU A 93 2.41 -5.76 -5.79
CA GLU A 93 3.51 -6.53 -6.36
C GLU A 93 4.78 -5.69 -6.33
N THR A 94 5.81 -6.22 -5.72
CA THR A 94 7.14 -5.59 -5.77
C THR A 94 7.75 -5.89 -7.12
N LEU A 95 8.03 -4.83 -7.89
CA LEU A 95 8.68 -4.98 -9.18
C LEU A 95 10.20 -5.09 -9.00
N PHE A 96 10.75 -4.27 -8.13
CA PHE A 96 12.14 -4.37 -7.71
C PHE A 96 12.37 -3.62 -6.39
N ALA A 97 13.38 -4.09 -5.70
CA ALA A 97 13.75 -3.53 -4.40
C ALA A 97 15.28 -3.49 -4.25
#